data_4dc8e47ffed794929d7e917ae7506fa2
#
_entry.id   4dc8e47ffed794929d7e917ae7506fa2
#
_cell.length_a   1.000
_cell.length_b   1.000
_cell.length_c   1.000
_cell.angle_alpha   90.00
_cell.angle_beta   90.00
_cell.angle_gamma   90.00
#
_symmetry.space_group_name_H-M   'P 1'
#
loop_
_entity.id
_entity.type
_entity.pdbx_description
1 polymer ?
#
loop_
_entity_poly.entity_id
_entity_poly.type
_entity_poly.pdbx_seq_one_letter_code
_entity_poly.pdbx_strand_id
1 'polypeptide(L)'
;MMAFKISILFISLFIILATETFGQKTKKVNRAKIEIQTEIRKITGNFAIAFKNLSSNKIILINEKTSFHAASTMKTPVMIEVFKQAELGLLKLTDSILVINKFKSIVDGSNYQMELGDDSDDTIYKSIGLKMSIYDLVFQMITVSSNLATNLLIELVEAKKVNQTMRELGAKDIQVLRGVEDTKAFKAGLNNTTTAYDLLLIFEKLAKNQILTKEGHYKMIEILKSQKFNEIIPAKLPKGTIVAHKTGSITGVQHDTGIVYLPNGKKYVLILLSKNLKSEKEGVELLSKISEIIYKMH
;
A
#
# COMPACT_ATOMS: atom_id res chain seq x y z
N MET A 1 -51.06 -23.97 -23.69
CA MET A 1 -50.00 -23.50 -24.61
C MET A 1 -49.59 -22.03 -24.45
N MET A 2 -50.33 -21.22 -23.71
CA MET A 2 -50.04 -19.77 -23.56
C MET A 2 -49.00 -19.46 -22.42
N ALA A 3 -48.92 -20.25 -21.35
CA ALA A 3 -48.01 -20.03 -20.25
C ALA A 3 -46.52 -20.27 -20.60
N PHE A 4 -46.23 -21.14 -21.55
CA PHE A 4 -44.84 -21.47 -21.93
C PHE A 4 -44.14 -20.36 -22.76
N LYS A 5 -44.92 -19.58 -23.53
CA LYS A 5 -44.36 -18.45 -24.31
C LYS A 5 -44.00 -17.23 -23.48
N ILE A 6 -44.68 -17.01 -22.34
CA ILE A 6 -44.40 -15.87 -21.46
C ILE A 6 -43.09 -16.09 -20.69
N SER A 7 -42.80 -17.32 -20.24
CA SER A 7 -41.54 -17.65 -19.53
C SER A 7 -40.28 -17.48 -20.40
N ILE A 8 -40.37 -17.81 -21.70
CA ILE A 8 -39.22 -17.66 -22.63
C ILE A 8 -38.93 -16.19 -22.92
N LEU A 9 -39.99 -15.34 -22.99
CA LEU A 9 -39.81 -13.90 -23.22
C LEU A 9 -39.17 -13.17 -22.05
N PHE A 10 -39.48 -13.56 -20.80
CA PHE A 10 -38.84 -13.01 -19.59
C PHE A 10 -37.37 -13.43 -19.46
N ILE A 11 -37.04 -14.66 -19.82
CA ILE A 11 -35.66 -15.17 -19.77
C ILE A 11 -34.79 -14.46 -20.83
N SER A 12 -35.28 -14.29 -22.05
CA SER A 12 -34.55 -13.58 -23.10
C SER A 12 -34.34 -12.11 -22.80
N LEU A 13 -35.33 -11.41 -22.21
CA LEU A 13 -35.18 -10.00 -21.80
C LEU A 13 -34.16 -9.82 -20.65
N PHE A 14 -34.10 -10.77 -19.71
CA PHE A 14 -33.12 -10.76 -18.63
C PHE A 14 -31.68 -11.01 -19.13
N ILE A 15 -31.50 -11.85 -20.12
CA ILE A 15 -30.19 -12.13 -20.75
C ILE A 15 -29.72 -10.90 -21.54
N ILE A 16 -30.59 -10.23 -22.30
CA ILE A 16 -30.23 -9.02 -23.07
C ILE A 16 -29.84 -7.88 -22.13
N LEU A 17 -30.59 -7.61 -21.04
CA LEU A 17 -30.27 -6.59 -20.05
C LEU A 17 -28.95 -6.90 -19.33
N ALA A 18 -28.64 -8.17 -19.04
CA ALA A 18 -27.39 -8.58 -18.42
C ALA A 18 -26.18 -8.39 -19.34
N THR A 19 -26.31 -8.66 -20.64
CA THR A 19 -25.23 -8.48 -21.62
C THR A 19 -24.93 -7.01 -21.91
N GLU A 20 -25.96 -6.15 -21.98
CA GLU A 20 -25.78 -4.69 -22.14
C GLU A 20 -25.10 -4.06 -20.93
N THR A 21 -25.49 -4.43 -19.72
CA THR A 21 -24.84 -3.91 -18.49
C THR A 21 -23.40 -4.39 -18.35
N PHE A 22 -23.08 -5.60 -18.76
CA PHE A 22 -21.73 -6.14 -18.78
C PHE A 22 -20.85 -5.43 -19.82
N GLY A 23 -21.37 -5.21 -21.03
CA GLY A 23 -20.69 -4.48 -22.10
C GLY A 23 -20.39 -3.02 -21.72
N GLN A 24 -21.31 -2.31 -21.10
CA GLN A 24 -21.09 -0.93 -20.63
C GLN A 24 -20.07 -0.86 -19.51
N LYS A 25 -20.07 -1.81 -18.58
CA LYS A 25 -19.08 -1.88 -17.48
C LYS A 25 -17.66 -2.11 -17.98
N THR A 26 -17.48 -2.97 -18.97
CA THR A 26 -16.17 -3.23 -19.60
C THR A 26 -15.67 -2.01 -20.38
N LYS A 27 -16.56 -1.29 -21.08
CA LYS A 27 -16.23 -0.04 -21.79
C LYS A 27 -15.71 1.04 -20.83
N LYS A 28 -16.29 1.20 -19.63
CA LYS A 28 -15.83 2.17 -18.62
C LYS A 28 -14.40 1.88 -18.16
N VAL A 29 -14.05 0.62 -17.85
CA VAL A 29 -12.71 0.22 -17.41
C VAL A 29 -11.67 0.46 -18.50
N ASN A 30 -11.99 0.08 -19.75
CA ASN A 30 -11.10 0.28 -20.89
C ASN A 30 -10.87 1.78 -21.16
N ARG A 31 -11.91 2.60 -21.10
CA ARG A 31 -11.79 4.05 -21.24
C ARG A 31 -10.88 4.65 -20.16
N ALA A 32 -11.10 4.30 -18.90
CA ALA A 32 -10.25 4.77 -17.81
C ALA A 32 -8.77 4.32 -17.98
N LYS A 33 -8.53 3.07 -18.40
CA LYS A 33 -7.18 2.58 -18.68
C LYS A 33 -6.49 3.41 -19.78
N ILE A 34 -7.19 3.71 -20.88
CA ILE A 34 -6.66 4.53 -21.98
C ILE A 34 -6.38 5.96 -21.49
N GLU A 35 -7.29 6.56 -20.71
CA GLU A 35 -7.13 7.90 -20.14
C GLU A 35 -5.91 7.94 -19.22
N ILE A 36 -5.75 6.97 -18.32
CA ILE A 36 -4.58 6.84 -17.42
C ILE A 36 -3.29 6.73 -18.25
N GLN A 37 -3.25 5.88 -19.27
CA GLN A 37 -2.07 5.73 -20.13
C GLN A 37 -1.74 7.02 -20.88
N THR A 38 -2.75 7.79 -21.28
CA THR A 38 -2.58 9.09 -21.93
C THR A 38 -1.98 10.13 -20.97
N GLU A 39 -2.44 10.17 -19.73
CA GLU A 39 -1.89 11.07 -18.72
C GLU A 39 -0.45 10.68 -18.34
N ILE A 40 -0.15 9.40 -18.17
CA ILE A 40 1.20 8.92 -17.88
C ILE A 40 2.22 9.37 -18.94
N ARG A 41 1.85 9.37 -20.23
CA ARG A 41 2.76 9.76 -21.33
C ARG A 41 3.18 11.23 -21.30
N LYS A 42 2.48 12.07 -20.53
CA LYS A 42 2.78 13.51 -20.43
C LYS A 42 3.91 13.82 -19.45
N ILE A 43 4.22 12.88 -18.55
CA ILE A 43 5.16 13.09 -17.45
C ILE A 43 6.38 12.19 -17.63
N THR A 44 7.56 12.76 -17.44
CA THR A 44 8.81 11.98 -17.47
C THR A 44 8.94 11.14 -16.20
N GLY A 45 8.97 9.82 -16.36
CA GLY A 45 9.07 8.87 -15.27
C GLY A 45 8.56 7.49 -15.68
N ASN A 46 8.67 6.53 -14.78
CA ASN A 46 8.11 5.20 -14.94
C ASN A 46 7.01 5.00 -13.90
N PHE A 47 5.88 4.47 -14.32
CA PHE A 47 4.70 4.31 -13.48
C PHE A 47 4.19 2.88 -13.51
N ALA A 48 3.73 2.38 -12.38
CA ALA A 48 2.97 1.14 -12.28
C ALA A 48 1.67 1.40 -11.51
N ILE A 49 0.57 0.91 -12.08
CA ILE A 49 -0.78 1.08 -11.55
C ILE A 49 -1.43 -0.30 -11.39
N ALA A 50 -1.96 -0.57 -10.21
CA ALA A 50 -2.81 -1.72 -10.00
C ALA A 50 -4.09 -1.29 -9.26
N PHE A 51 -5.22 -1.52 -9.90
CA PHE A 51 -6.54 -1.26 -9.34
C PHE A 51 -7.37 -2.53 -9.36
N LYS A 52 -8.11 -2.81 -8.29
CA LYS A 52 -9.09 -3.89 -8.22
C LYS A 52 -10.32 -3.47 -7.43
N ASN A 53 -11.49 -3.53 -8.06
CA ASN A 53 -12.77 -3.38 -7.37
C ASN A 53 -13.10 -4.69 -6.63
N LEU A 54 -13.34 -4.62 -5.32
CA LEU A 54 -13.56 -5.80 -4.49
C LEU A 54 -14.97 -6.38 -4.56
N SER A 55 -15.91 -5.65 -5.17
CA SER A 55 -17.31 -6.07 -5.35
C SER A 55 -17.62 -6.50 -6.79
N SER A 56 -16.62 -6.47 -7.68
CA SER A 56 -16.75 -6.85 -9.09
C SER A 56 -15.41 -7.30 -9.63
N ASN A 57 -15.39 -7.94 -10.80
CA ASN A 57 -14.13 -8.38 -11.44
C ASN A 57 -13.39 -7.27 -12.20
N LYS A 58 -13.68 -5.98 -11.92
CA LYS A 58 -12.99 -4.87 -12.58
C LYS A 58 -11.57 -4.74 -12.06
N ILE A 59 -10.61 -4.78 -12.98
CA ILE A 59 -9.19 -4.63 -12.71
C ILE A 59 -8.54 -3.75 -13.77
N ILE A 60 -7.58 -2.93 -13.35
CA ILE A 60 -6.66 -2.20 -14.24
C ILE A 60 -5.24 -2.52 -13.78
N LEU A 61 -4.43 -3.02 -14.69
CA LEU A 61 -3.02 -3.34 -14.46
C LEU A 61 -2.20 -2.65 -15.55
N ILE A 62 -1.19 -1.88 -15.13
CA ILE A 62 -0.23 -1.18 -15.98
C ILE A 62 1.14 -1.34 -15.34
N ASN A 63 2.07 -2.00 -16.02
CA ASN A 63 3.44 -2.27 -15.55
C ASN A 63 3.48 -2.92 -14.16
N GLU A 64 2.47 -3.66 -13.79
CA GLU A 64 2.20 -4.13 -12.44
C GLU A 64 3.27 -5.07 -11.86
N LYS A 65 4.05 -5.72 -12.75
CA LYS A 65 5.16 -6.63 -12.38
C LYS A 65 6.53 -5.95 -12.39
N THR A 66 6.60 -4.69 -12.81
CA THR A 66 7.86 -3.94 -12.79
C THR A 66 8.30 -3.72 -11.35
N SER A 67 9.59 -3.97 -11.09
CA SER A 67 10.20 -3.72 -9.77
C SER A 67 10.45 -2.24 -9.56
N PHE A 68 10.10 -1.76 -8.35
CA PHE A 68 10.34 -0.41 -7.87
C PHE A 68 11.09 -0.47 -6.53
N HIS A 69 11.89 0.54 -6.22
CA HIS A 69 12.32 0.78 -4.85
C HIS A 69 11.07 0.97 -3.98
N ALA A 70 10.96 0.22 -2.89
CA ALA A 70 9.72 0.21 -2.12
C ALA A 70 9.44 1.53 -1.38
N ALA A 71 10.49 2.35 -1.15
CA ALA A 71 10.39 3.50 -0.25
C ALA A 71 9.63 3.09 1.04
N SER A 72 8.78 3.95 1.57
CA SER A 72 8.03 3.65 2.79
C SER A 72 6.82 2.72 2.61
N THR A 73 6.51 2.25 1.39
CA THR A 73 5.45 1.23 1.21
C THR A 73 5.83 -0.12 1.83
N MET A 74 7.14 -0.40 2.03
CA MET A 74 7.63 -1.59 2.73
C MET A 74 7.18 -1.67 4.21
N LYS A 75 6.75 -0.56 4.80
CA LYS A 75 6.28 -0.48 6.19
C LYS A 75 4.95 -1.23 6.40
N THR A 76 4.13 -1.37 5.36
CA THR A 76 2.91 -2.21 5.43
C THR A 76 3.24 -3.71 5.64
N PRO A 77 4.14 -4.34 4.88
CA PRO A 77 4.68 -5.67 5.20
C PRO A 77 5.22 -5.83 6.62
N VAL A 78 6.00 -4.84 7.10
CA VAL A 78 6.53 -4.87 8.47
C VAL A 78 5.41 -4.83 9.51
N MET A 79 4.41 -3.95 9.34
CA MET A 79 3.24 -3.92 10.21
C MET A 79 2.51 -5.27 10.24
N ILE A 80 2.30 -5.90 9.09
CA ILE A 80 1.63 -7.21 8.99
C ILE A 80 2.42 -8.25 9.80
N GLU A 81 3.74 -8.28 9.69
CA GLU A 81 4.57 -9.22 10.44
C GLU A 81 4.52 -8.98 11.94
N VAL A 82 4.57 -7.71 12.40
CA VAL A 82 4.41 -7.38 13.82
C VAL A 82 3.09 -7.91 14.37
N PHE A 83 2.00 -7.66 13.66
CA PHE A 83 0.67 -8.14 14.08
C PHE A 83 0.55 -9.66 14.02
N LYS A 84 1.18 -10.32 13.04
CA LYS A 84 1.22 -11.79 12.94
C LYS A 84 1.98 -12.38 14.12
N GLN A 85 3.14 -11.85 14.49
CA GLN A 85 3.88 -12.32 15.65
C GLN A 85 3.13 -12.09 16.95
N ALA A 86 2.39 -10.98 17.06
CA ALA A 86 1.53 -10.73 18.21
C ALA A 86 0.38 -11.77 18.31
N GLU A 87 -0.24 -12.12 17.18
CA GLU A 87 -1.29 -13.15 17.14
C GLU A 87 -0.77 -14.57 17.49
N LEU A 88 0.48 -14.85 17.12
CA LEU A 88 1.16 -16.10 17.49
C LEU A 88 1.66 -16.11 18.94
N GLY A 89 1.49 -15.02 19.71
CA GLY A 89 1.94 -14.91 21.10
C GLY A 89 3.45 -14.75 21.27
N LEU A 90 4.18 -14.45 20.20
CA LEU A 90 5.64 -14.24 20.24
C LEU A 90 6.02 -12.87 20.84
N LEU A 91 5.11 -11.92 20.82
CA LEU A 91 5.19 -10.60 21.44
C LEU A 91 3.77 -10.11 21.78
N LYS A 92 3.67 -9.05 22.56
CA LYS A 92 2.39 -8.34 22.77
C LYS A 92 2.52 -6.92 22.25
N LEU A 93 1.50 -6.41 21.58
CA LEU A 93 1.50 -5.02 21.08
C LEU A 93 1.66 -3.99 22.22
N THR A 94 1.29 -4.37 23.45
CA THR A 94 1.49 -3.56 24.67
C THR A 94 2.87 -3.67 25.28
N ASP A 95 3.70 -4.63 24.83
CA ASP A 95 5.09 -4.70 25.28
C ASP A 95 5.84 -3.45 24.84
N SER A 96 6.76 -2.99 25.67
CA SER A 96 7.54 -1.78 25.40
C SER A 96 8.99 -2.13 25.14
N ILE A 97 9.56 -1.55 24.09
CA ILE A 97 10.98 -1.65 23.77
C ILE A 97 11.69 -0.31 23.94
N LEU A 98 12.98 -0.36 24.23
CA LEU A 98 13.80 0.84 24.37
C LEU A 98 13.96 1.51 23.00
N VAL A 99 13.67 2.80 22.92
CA VAL A 99 13.93 3.60 21.71
C VAL A 99 15.43 3.91 21.67
N ILE A 100 16.12 3.32 20.70
CA ILE A 100 17.55 3.53 20.45
C ILE A 100 17.75 4.00 19.01
N ASN A 101 18.74 4.85 18.78
CA ASN A 101 19.14 5.28 17.45
C ASN A 101 20.55 4.74 17.14
N LYS A 102 20.66 3.43 17.03
CA LYS A 102 21.90 2.74 16.71
C LYS A 102 21.56 1.40 16.05
N PHE A 103 21.91 1.26 14.79
CA PHE A 103 21.59 0.10 13.96
C PHE A 103 22.85 -0.47 13.32
N LYS A 104 22.75 -1.65 12.75
CA LYS A 104 23.85 -2.31 12.04
C LYS A 104 23.57 -2.42 10.56
N SER A 105 24.54 -2.02 9.74
CA SER A 105 24.48 -2.24 8.29
C SER A 105 24.46 -3.75 7.99
N ILE A 106 23.60 -4.15 7.06
CA ILE A 106 23.54 -5.54 6.59
C ILE A 106 24.72 -5.94 5.72
N VAL A 107 25.56 -4.97 5.31
CA VAL A 107 26.74 -5.23 4.46
C VAL A 107 27.91 -5.78 5.28
N ASP A 108 28.22 -5.14 6.41
CA ASP A 108 29.43 -5.41 7.17
C ASP A 108 29.25 -5.36 8.69
N GLY A 109 28.02 -5.18 9.18
CA GLY A 109 27.72 -5.10 10.61
C GLY A 109 28.18 -3.80 11.29
N SER A 110 28.72 -2.84 10.55
CA SER A 110 29.09 -1.53 11.09
C SER A 110 27.89 -0.75 11.58
N ASN A 111 28.09 0.06 12.62
CA ASN A 111 27.01 0.87 13.17
C ASN A 111 26.66 2.04 12.24
N TYR A 112 25.37 2.36 12.17
CA TYR A 112 24.84 3.62 11.65
C TYR A 112 23.72 4.12 12.53
N GLN A 113 23.34 5.36 12.37
CA GLN A 113 22.23 6.01 13.06
C GLN A 113 21.40 6.82 12.08
N MET A 114 20.19 7.15 12.49
CA MET A 114 19.29 8.01 11.71
C MET A 114 19.64 9.48 11.99
N GLU A 115 19.62 10.31 10.97
CA GLU A 115 19.70 11.75 11.14
C GLU A 115 18.28 12.34 11.28
N LEU A 116 18.12 13.29 12.21
CA LEU A 116 16.82 13.90 12.51
C LEU A 116 16.19 14.53 11.26
N GLY A 117 17.01 15.12 10.38
CA GLY A 117 16.55 15.79 9.16
C GLY A 117 16.08 14.84 8.05
N ASP A 118 16.40 13.57 8.15
CA ASP A 118 16.07 12.54 7.15
C ASP A 118 14.81 11.73 7.51
N ASP A 119 14.24 11.95 8.72
CA ASP A 119 12.99 11.33 9.13
C ASP A 119 11.79 12.25 8.88
N SER A 120 10.65 11.64 8.59
CA SER A 120 9.38 12.35 8.35
C SER A 120 8.72 12.87 9.64
N ASP A 121 9.18 12.42 10.81
CA ASP A 121 8.68 12.80 12.13
C ASP A 121 9.83 12.86 13.14
N ASP A 122 9.95 13.99 13.83
CA ASP A 122 10.98 14.22 14.84
C ASP A 122 10.53 13.86 16.28
N THR A 123 9.25 13.57 16.46
CA THR A 123 8.68 13.40 17.82
C THR A 123 9.24 12.16 18.52
N ILE A 124 9.46 11.07 17.79
CA ILE A 124 10.02 9.82 18.33
C ILE A 124 11.45 10.02 18.86
N TYR A 125 12.24 10.96 18.32
CA TYR A 125 13.62 11.21 18.75
C TYR A 125 13.69 11.78 20.17
N LYS A 126 12.62 12.44 20.65
CA LYS A 126 12.48 12.90 22.04
C LYS A 126 12.30 11.74 23.02
N SER A 127 11.98 10.56 22.51
CA SER A 127 11.82 9.33 23.29
C SER A 127 13.08 8.45 23.30
N ILE A 128 14.19 8.87 22.70
CA ILE A 128 15.46 8.13 22.76
C ILE A 128 15.89 7.94 24.21
N GLY A 129 16.18 6.70 24.61
CA GLY A 129 16.48 6.32 26.00
C GLY A 129 15.24 5.98 26.84
N LEU A 130 14.03 6.20 26.33
CA LEU A 130 12.78 5.80 26.97
C LEU A 130 12.20 4.56 26.29
N LYS A 131 11.19 3.96 26.93
CA LYS A 131 10.46 2.82 26.35
C LYS A 131 9.19 3.32 25.66
N MET A 132 8.90 2.76 24.48
CA MET A 132 7.64 2.95 23.77
C MET A 132 6.96 1.61 23.50
N SER A 133 5.64 1.56 23.49
CA SER A 133 4.91 0.34 23.15
C SER A 133 5.13 -0.03 21.68
N ILE A 134 5.11 -1.34 21.40
CA ILE A 134 5.20 -1.83 20.01
C ILE A 134 4.05 -1.27 19.16
N TYR A 135 2.84 -1.13 19.75
CA TYR A 135 1.71 -0.52 19.07
C TYR A 135 1.98 0.93 18.66
N ASP A 136 2.52 1.77 19.57
CA ASP A 136 2.82 3.17 19.27
C ASP A 136 3.92 3.29 18.20
N LEU A 137 4.93 2.41 18.24
CA LEU A 137 5.96 2.35 17.20
C LEU A 137 5.34 2.01 15.84
N VAL A 138 4.43 1.02 15.76
CA VAL A 138 3.72 0.70 14.50
C VAL A 138 2.88 1.87 14.05
N PHE A 139 2.19 2.54 14.98
CA PHE A 139 1.38 3.71 14.67
C PHE A 139 2.23 4.83 14.05
N GLN A 140 3.38 5.18 14.67
CA GLN A 140 4.32 6.18 14.13
C GLN A 140 4.89 5.74 12.78
N MET A 141 5.32 4.49 12.65
CA MET A 141 5.85 3.94 11.39
C MET A 141 4.88 4.11 10.22
N ILE A 142 3.59 3.91 10.43
CA ILE A 142 2.58 3.96 9.37
C ILE A 142 2.06 5.38 9.16
N THR A 143 1.64 6.08 10.22
CA THR A 143 0.86 7.31 10.09
C THR A 143 1.70 8.53 9.69
N VAL A 144 2.87 8.68 10.28
CA VAL A 144 3.85 9.74 9.98
C VAL A 144 5.11 9.22 9.31
N SER A 145 5.09 7.93 8.95
CA SER A 145 6.20 7.29 8.21
C SER A 145 7.55 7.34 8.92
N SER A 146 7.59 7.32 10.28
CA SER A 146 8.85 7.39 11.03
C SER A 146 9.84 6.31 10.61
N ASN A 147 11.05 6.72 10.26
CA ASN A 147 12.15 5.85 9.89
C ASN A 147 12.77 5.17 11.11
N LEU A 148 12.90 5.91 12.23
CA LEU A 148 13.41 5.37 13.49
C LEU A 148 12.52 4.25 14.02
N ALA A 149 11.19 4.45 14.05
CA ALA A 149 10.25 3.39 14.42
C ALA A 149 10.34 2.18 13.48
N THR A 150 10.54 2.42 12.19
CA THR A 150 10.69 1.34 11.19
C THR A 150 11.89 0.45 11.50
N ASN A 151 13.05 1.04 11.78
CA ASN A 151 14.26 0.27 12.05
C ASN A 151 14.14 -0.54 13.35
N LEU A 152 13.59 0.06 14.42
CA LEU A 152 13.32 -0.67 15.67
C LEU A 152 12.40 -1.88 15.44
N LEU A 153 11.36 -1.73 14.63
CA LEU A 153 10.41 -2.81 14.34
C LEU A 153 11.00 -3.88 13.41
N ILE A 154 11.82 -3.50 12.42
CA ILE A 154 12.51 -4.48 11.56
C ILE A 154 13.50 -5.33 12.37
N GLU A 155 14.25 -4.73 13.30
CA GLU A 155 15.12 -5.49 14.20
C GLU A 155 14.31 -6.44 15.10
N LEU A 156 13.16 -5.98 15.61
CA LEU A 156 12.29 -6.79 16.46
C LEU A 156 11.73 -8.02 15.74
N VAL A 157 11.21 -7.85 14.53
CA VAL A 157 10.49 -8.94 13.83
C VAL A 157 11.33 -9.70 12.81
N GLU A 158 12.51 -9.22 12.49
CA GLU A 158 13.44 -9.73 11.49
C GLU A 158 12.93 -9.63 10.02
N ALA A 159 13.66 -8.94 9.18
CA ALA A 159 13.32 -8.75 7.75
C ALA A 159 13.06 -10.08 7.02
N LYS A 160 13.77 -11.16 7.40
CA LYS A 160 13.57 -12.50 6.83
C LYS A 160 12.16 -13.03 7.09
N LYS A 161 11.61 -12.82 8.28
CA LYS A 161 10.25 -13.24 8.64
C LYS A 161 9.20 -12.40 7.92
N VAL A 162 9.45 -11.09 7.75
CA VAL A 162 8.61 -10.23 6.91
C VAL A 162 8.51 -10.81 5.51
N ASN A 163 9.64 -11.15 4.88
CA ASN A 163 9.63 -11.74 3.54
C ASN A 163 8.92 -13.09 3.50
N GLN A 164 9.13 -13.95 4.48
CA GLN A 164 8.42 -15.23 4.57
C GLN A 164 6.90 -15.04 4.57
N THR A 165 6.41 -14.14 5.43
CA THR A 165 4.98 -13.80 5.49
C THR A 165 4.46 -13.26 4.16
N MET A 166 5.23 -12.41 3.47
CA MET A 166 4.83 -11.95 2.14
C MET A 166 4.71 -13.10 1.13
N ARG A 167 5.63 -14.10 1.16
CA ARG A 167 5.54 -15.29 0.29
C ARG A 167 4.31 -16.15 0.62
N GLU A 168 4.00 -16.33 1.89
CA GLU A 168 2.78 -17.04 2.34
C GLU A 168 1.50 -16.34 1.87
N LEU A 169 1.50 -15.01 1.79
CA LEU A 169 0.42 -14.21 1.25
C LEU A 169 0.36 -14.20 -0.30
N GLY A 170 1.35 -14.80 -0.97
CA GLY A 170 1.44 -14.87 -2.42
C GLY A 170 2.18 -13.71 -3.10
N ALA A 171 2.70 -12.75 -2.34
CA ALA A 171 3.53 -11.65 -2.84
C ALA A 171 4.97 -12.16 -3.03
N LYS A 172 5.34 -12.46 -4.28
CA LYS A 172 6.57 -13.20 -4.60
C LYS A 172 7.78 -12.31 -4.87
N ASP A 173 7.54 -11.08 -5.33
CA ASP A 173 8.58 -10.18 -5.84
C ASP A 173 8.96 -9.08 -4.85
N ILE A 174 8.10 -8.80 -3.85
CA ILE A 174 8.42 -7.84 -2.79
C ILE A 174 9.56 -8.35 -1.92
N GLN A 175 10.50 -7.44 -1.58
CA GLN A 175 11.64 -7.76 -0.71
C GLN A 175 11.84 -6.66 0.34
N VAL A 176 11.95 -7.07 1.59
CA VAL A 176 12.41 -6.26 2.72
C VAL A 176 13.75 -6.83 3.14
N LEU A 177 14.83 -6.15 2.81
CA LEU A 177 16.20 -6.62 3.07
C LEU A 177 16.82 -5.97 4.30
N ARG A 178 16.50 -4.70 4.52
CA ARG A 178 17.18 -3.86 5.49
C ARG A 178 16.25 -2.82 6.13
N GLY A 179 16.72 -2.23 7.22
CA GLY A 179 16.19 -0.98 7.74
C GLY A 179 16.37 0.17 6.75
N VAL A 180 15.76 1.30 7.03
CA VAL A 180 15.94 2.54 6.26
C VAL A 180 17.26 3.22 6.67
N GLU A 181 17.79 4.11 5.82
CA GLU A 181 19.04 4.86 6.01
C GLU A 181 20.32 4.00 6.14
N ASP A 182 20.30 2.70 5.87
CA ASP A 182 21.52 1.91 5.66
C ASP A 182 22.15 2.30 4.30
N THR A 183 22.91 3.41 4.32
CA THR A 183 23.55 3.99 3.13
C THR A 183 24.54 3.03 2.48
N LYS A 184 25.21 2.16 3.26
CA LYS A 184 26.13 1.15 2.71
C LYS A 184 25.36 0.12 1.88
N ALA A 185 24.27 -0.40 2.42
CA ALA A 185 23.42 -1.35 1.72
C ALA A 185 22.77 -0.71 0.48
N PHE A 186 22.33 0.54 0.58
CA PHE A 186 21.82 1.30 -0.56
C PHE A 186 22.82 1.40 -1.71
N LYS A 187 24.08 1.80 -1.41
CA LYS A 187 25.17 1.89 -2.38
C LYS A 187 25.56 0.53 -2.97
N ALA A 188 25.41 -0.54 -2.20
CA ALA A 188 25.63 -1.93 -2.66
C ALA A 188 24.45 -2.50 -3.47
N GLY A 189 23.38 -1.71 -3.73
CA GLY A 189 22.22 -2.16 -4.47
C GLY A 189 21.26 -3.06 -3.67
N LEU A 190 21.50 -3.26 -2.36
CA LEU A 190 20.66 -4.07 -1.47
C LEU A 190 19.44 -3.24 -1.02
N ASN A 191 18.49 -3.05 -1.91
CA ASN A 191 17.33 -2.19 -1.68
C ASN A 191 16.08 -3.00 -1.36
N ASN A 192 15.22 -2.40 -0.53
CA ASN A 192 13.85 -2.87 -0.36
C ASN A 192 13.08 -2.61 -1.66
N THR A 193 12.47 -3.63 -2.23
CA THR A 193 11.78 -3.54 -3.52
C THR A 193 10.34 -4.02 -3.44
N THR A 194 9.52 -3.57 -4.37
CA THR A 194 8.12 -3.98 -4.49
C THR A 194 7.64 -3.96 -5.94
N THR A 195 6.48 -4.58 -6.19
CA THR A 195 5.72 -4.45 -7.42
C THR A 195 4.30 -3.98 -7.09
N ALA A 196 3.64 -3.32 -8.04
CA ALA A 196 2.25 -2.91 -7.85
C ALA A 196 1.32 -4.13 -7.71
N TYR A 197 1.66 -5.25 -8.32
CA TYR A 197 0.91 -6.49 -8.22
C TYR A 197 0.98 -7.11 -6.82
N ASP A 198 2.17 -7.19 -6.22
CA ASP A 198 2.35 -7.75 -4.89
C ASP A 198 1.64 -6.90 -3.82
N LEU A 199 1.77 -5.57 -3.92
CA LEU A 199 1.03 -4.67 -3.03
C LEU A 199 -0.49 -4.79 -3.24
N LEU A 200 -0.97 -4.97 -4.48
CA LEU A 200 -2.38 -5.23 -4.75
C LEU A 200 -2.87 -6.48 -4.02
N LEU A 201 -2.11 -7.59 -4.06
CA LEU A 201 -2.45 -8.83 -3.35
C LEU A 201 -2.51 -8.62 -1.84
N ILE A 202 -1.54 -7.92 -1.26
CA ILE A 202 -1.47 -7.64 0.18
C ILE A 202 -2.67 -6.78 0.61
N PHE A 203 -2.92 -5.68 -0.09
CA PHE A 203 -4.04 -4.78 0.24
C PHE A 203 -5.41 -5.41 -0.05
N GLU A 204 -5.53 -6.29 -1.04
CA GLU A 204 -6.74 -7.09 -1.25
C GLU A 204 -7.02 -8.02 -0.07
N LYS A 205 -6.02 -8.74 0.42
CA LYS A 205 -6.15 -9.62 1.59
C LYS A 205 -6.46 -8.81 2.86
N LEU A 206 -5.82 -7.65 3.06
CA LEU A 206 -6.17 -6.69 4.11
C LEU A 206 -7.65 -6.27 3.99
N ALA A 207 -8.12 -5.88 2.82
CA ALA A 207 -9.49 -5.42 2.62
C ALA A 207 -10.55 -6.51 2.84
N LYS A 208 -10.16 -7.78 2.68
CA LYS A 208 -11.02 -8.98 2.82
C LYS A 208 -10.90 -9.69 4.16
N ASN A 209 -10.15 -9.17 5.12
CA ASN A 209 -9.88 -9.81 6.42
C ASN A 209 -9.26 -11.23 6.26
N GLN A 210 -8.26 -11.37 5.36
CA GLN A 210 -7.67 -12.66 5.01
C GLN A 210 -6.21 -12.80 5.45
N ILE A 211 -5.73 -11.95 6.36
CA ILE A 211 -4.36 -11.99 6.85
C ILE A 211 -4.29 -12.53 8.27
N LEU A 212 -5.09 -11.97 9.18
CA LEU A 212 -5.07 -12.24 10.61
C LEU A 212 -6.50 -12.39 11.16
N THR A 213 -6.61 -12.59 12.47
CA THR A 213 -7.89 -12.54 13.17
C THR A 213 -8.59 -11.19 12.97
N LYS A 214 -9.88 -11.16 13.30
CA LYS A 214 -10.71 -9.97 13.14
C LYS A 214 -10.17 -8.75 13.92
N GLU A 215 -9.64 -8.97 15.13
CA GLU A 215 -9.14 -7.88 15.98
C GLU A 215 -7.83 -7.28 15.43
N GLY A 216 -6.83 -8.11 15.11
CA GLY A 216 -5.56 -7.65 14.53
C GLY A 216 -5.78 -6.93 13.21
N HIS A 217 -6.68 -7.49 12.38
CA HIS A 217 -7.06 -6.87 11.12
C HIS A 217 -7.68 -5.49 11.30
N TYR A 218 -8.65 -5.34 12.21
CA TYR A 218 -9.29 -4.04 12.49
C TYR A 218 -8.27 -2.98 12.90
N LYS A 219 -7.37 -3.32 13.83
CA LYS A 219 -6.31 -2.39 14.27
C LYS A 219 -5.41 -1.94 13.12
N MET A 220 -4.97 -2.85 12.25
CA MET A 220 -4.14 -2.49 11.07
C MET A 220 -4.87 -1.52 10.14
N ILE A 221 -6.15 -1.76 9.87
CA ILE A 221 -6.97 -0.88 9.02
C ILE A 221 -7.14 0.51 9.64
N GLU A 222 -7.41 0.60 10.95
CA GLU A 222 -7.53 1.90 11.65
C GLU A 222 -6.20 2.68 11.64
N ILE A 223 -5.07 1.99 11.80
CA ILE A 223 -3.75 2.61 11.67
C ILE A 223 -3.56 3.17 10.25
N LEU A 224 -3.88 2.39 9.20
CA LEU A 224 -3.77 2.84 7.80
C LEU A 224 -4.71 4.02 7.48
N LYS A 225 -5.91 4.07 8.07
CA LYS A 225 -6.84 5.22 7.95
C LYS A 225 -6.32 6.49 8.61
N SER A 226 -5.41 6.35 9.58
CA SER A 226 -4.84 7.46 10.32
C SER A 226 -3.64 8.13 9.61
N GLN A 227 -3.35 7.74 8.36
CA GLN A 227 -2.28 8.31 7.53
C GLN A 227 -2.36 9.85 7.47
N LYS A 228 -1.22 10.53 7.64
CA LYS A 228 -1.12 11.99 7.64
C LYS A 228 -0.79 12.59 6.28
N PHE A 229 -0.16 11.84 5.39
CA PHE A 229 0.23 12.29 4.04
C PHE A 229 -0.87 11.94 3.04
N ASN A 230 -1.64 12.93 2.60
CA ASN A 230 -2.88 12.74 1.84
C ASN A 230 -2.81 13.35 0.42
N GLU A 231 -1.63 13.59 -0.11
CA GLU A 231 -1.39 14.35 -1.34
C GLU A 231 -1.61 13.53 -2.63
N ILE A 232 -1.79 12.19 -2.52
CA ILE A 232 -1.91 11.32 -3.71
C ILE A 232 -3.30 10.69 -3.78
N ILE A 233 -3.55 9.51 -3.17
CA ILE A 233 -4.85 8.82 -3.33
C ILE A 233 -6.01 9.67 -2.85
N PRO A 234 -6.00 10.27 -1.65
CA PRO A 234 -7.13 11.05 -1.14
C PRO A 234 -7.32 12.42 -1.81
N ALA A 235 -6.25 13.01 -2.34
CA ALA A 235 -6.16 14.44 -2.67
C ALA A 235 -7.31 14.98 -3.54
N LYS A 236 -7.73 14.21 -4.54
CA LYS A 236 -8.78 14.63 -5.50
C LYS A 236 -10.08 13.83 -5.36
N LEU A 237 -10.22 13.07 -4.27
CA LEU A 237 -11.46 12.37 -3.97
C LEU A 237 -12.47 13.31 -3.26
N PRO A 238 -13.76 13.01 -3.32
CA PRO A 238 -14.76 13.79 -2.59
C PRO A 238 -14.43 13.89 -1.11
N LYS A 239 -14.66 15.05 -0.51
CA LYS A 239 -14.43 15.30 0.91
C LYS A 239 -15.14 14.23 1.77
N GLY A 240 -14.43 13.68 2.73
CA GLY A 240 -14.95 12.63 3.61
C GLY A 240 -14.79 11.21 3.06
N THR A 241 -14.19 11.02 1.87
CA THR A 241 -13.84 9.68 1.41
C THR A 241 -12.79 9.06 2.33
N ILE A 242 -13.10 7.90 2.89
CA ILE A 242 -12.19 7.17 3.78
C ILE A 242 -11.19 6.39 2.92
N VAL A 243 -9.90 6.56 3.24
CA VAL A 243 -8.80 5.82 2.60
C VAL A 243 -7.91 5.23 3.68
N ALA A 244 -7.70 3.92 3.64
CA ALA A 244 -6.71 3.24 4.48
C ALA A 244 -5.47 2.99 3.62
N HIS A 245 -4.37 3.75 3.85
CA HIS A 245 -3.27 3.77 2.89
C HIS A 245 -1.89 3.98 3.53
N LYS A 246 -0.85 3.72 2.74
CA LYS A 246 0.54 4.01 3.06
C LYS A 246 1.24 4.63 1.87
N THR A 247 1.81 5.81 2.09
CA THR A 247 2.63 6.54 1.13
C THR A 247 4.10 6.06 1.15
N GLY A 248 4.84 6.39 0.10
CA GLY A 248 6.28 6.19 0.03
C GLY A 248 6.93 7.25 -0.83
N SER A 249 7.96 7.92 -0.31
CA SER A 249 8.68 8.98 -1.00
C SER A 249 10.18 8.86 -0.75
N ILE A 250 10.96 8.97 -1.80
CA ILE A 250 12.39 9.28 -1.83
C ILE A 250 12.65 10.06 -3.12
N THR A 251 13.84 10.60 -3.29
CA THR A 251 14.22 11.36 -4.50
C THR A 251 13.85 10.61 -5.78
N GLY A 252 13.06 11.25 -6.64
CA GLY A 252 12.58 10.70 -7.90
C GLY A 252 11.54 9.58 -7.80
N VAL A 253 10.98 9.33 -6.59
CA VAL A 253 10.00 8.25 -6.32
C VAL A 253 8.86 8.79 -5.48
N GLN A 254 7.63 8.58 -5.95
CA GLN A 254 6.40 8.90 -5.23
C GLN A 254 5.43 7.72 -5.33
N HIS A 255 4.94 7.25 -4.20
CA HIS A 255 4.03 6.10 -4.10
C HIS A 255 2.85 6.40 -3.21
N ASP A 256 1.72 5.77 -3.51
CA ASP A 256 0.62 5.60 -2.56
C ASP A 256 -0.13 4.30 -2.81
N THR A 257 -0.49 3.59 -1.74
CA THR A 257 -1.01 2.23 -1.80
C THR A 257 -2.12 2.07 -0.77
N GLY A 258 -3.33 1.70 -1.18
CA GLY A 258 -4.41 1.70 -0.21
C GLY A 258 -5.73 1.09 -0.64
N ILE A 259 -6.66 1.14 0.30
CA ILE A 259 -8.05 0.71 0.18
C ILE A 259 -8.93 1.96 0.26
N VAL A 260 -9.72 2.19 -0.76
CA VAL A 260 -10.69 3.30 -0.80
C VAL A 260 -12.08 2.76 -0.49
N TYR A 261 -12.77 3.41 0.44
CA TYR A 261 -14.12 3.09 0.87
C TYR A 261 -15.11 4.02 0.19
N LEU A 262 -16.04 3.45 -0.56
CA LEU A 262 -17.07 4.19 -1.29
C LEU A 262 -18.29 4.45 -0.39
N PRO A 263 -19.08 5.52 -0.62
CA PRO A 263 -20.27 5.84 0.17
C PRO A 263 -21.32 4.72 0.20
N ASN A 264 -21.36 3.87 -0.83
CA ASN A 264 -22.28 2.74 -0.94
C ASN A 264 -21.79 1.47 -0.22
N GLY A 265 -20.77 1.58 0.64
CA GLY A 265 -20.17 0.48 1.41
C GLY A 265 -19.23 -0.42 0.59
N LYS A 266 -19.11 -0.22 -0.71
CA LYS A 266 -18.13 -0.97 -1.54
C LYS A 266 -16.73 -0.44 -1.34
N LYS A 267 -15.75 -1.27 -1.73
CA LYS A 267 -14.33 -0.93 -1.59
C LYS A 267 -13.57 -1.26 -2.87
N TYR A 268 -12.47 -0.57 -3.09
CA TYR A 268 -11.48 -0.98 -4.06
C TYR A 268 -10.07 -0.80 -3.52
N VAL A 269 -9.14 -1.55 -4.08
CA VAL A 269 -7.69 -1.39 -3.83
C VAL A 269 -7.10 -0.60 -4.97
N LEU A 270 -6.22 0.34 -4.62
CA LEU A 270 -5.47 1.16 -5.56
C LEU A 270 -4.01 1.24 -5.14
N ILE A 271 -3.12 0.88 -6.07
CA ILE A 271 -1.68 0.94 -5.93
C ILE A 271 -1.14 1.85 -7.02
N LEU A 272 -0.42 2.87 -6.60
CA LEU A 272 0.19 3.89 -7.46
C LEU A 272 1.68 3.96 -7.15
N LEU A 273 2.52 3.53 -8.09
CA LEU A 273 3.97 3.55 -7.96
C LEU A 273 4.61 4.39 -9.08
N SER A 274 5.69 5.11 -8.73
CA SER A 274 6.50 5.83 -9.72
C SER A 274 8.00 5.72 -9.42
N LYS A 275 8.83 5.88 -10.43
CA LYS A 275 10.28 6.03 -10.31
C LYS A 275 10.85 6.87 -11.45
N ASN A 276 12.08 7.35 -11.28
CA ASN A 276 12.78 8.18 -12.27
C ASN A 276 12.00 9.46 -12.60
N LEU A 277 11.29 10.03 -11.63
CA LEU A 277 10.61 11.31 -11.77
C LEU A 277 11.66 12.43 -11.90
N LYS A 278 11.51 13.31 -12.88
CA LYS A 278 12.25 14.56 -12.97
C LYS A 278 11.65 15.65 -12.07
N SER A 279 10.34 15.58 -11.83
CA SER A 279 9.60 16.48 -10.95
C SER A 279 8.68 15.65 -10.07
N GLU A 280 8.95 15.62 -8.78
CA GLU A 280 8.13 14.92 -7.79
C GLU A 280 6.74 15.55 -7.71
N LYS A 281 6.66 16.87 -7.81
CA LYS A 281 5.39 17.61 -7.82
C LYS A 281 4.48 17.16 -8.98
N GLU A 282 5.04 17.05 -10.20
CA GLU A 282 4.27 16.55 -11.34
C GLU A 282 3.88 15.07 -11.18
N GLY A 283 4.76 14.28 -10.57
CA GLY A 283 4.47 12.88 -10.23
C GLY A 283 3.29 12.75 -9.27
N VAL A 284 3.28 13.51 -8.18
CA VAL A 284 2.19 13.57 -7.19
C VAL A 284 0.88 14.02 -7.86
N GLU A 285 0.93 15.08 -8.67
CA GLU A 285 -0.23 15.60 -9.39
C GLU A 285 -0.82 14.56 -10.36
N LEU A 286 0.03 13.85 -11.10
CA LEU A 286 -0.39 12.77 -11.99
C LEU A 286 -1.03 11.63 -11.21
N LEU A 287 -0.39 11.15 -10.13
CA LEU A 287 -0.90 10.03 -9.36
C LEU A 287 -2.23 10.38 -8.69
N SER A 288 -2.40 11.61 -8.17
CA SER A 288 -3.68 12.07 -7.64
C SER A 288 -4.78 12.16 -8.71
N LYS A 289 -4.44 12.58 -9.92
CA LYS A 289 -5.36 12.58 -11.07
C LYS A 289 -5.77 11.15 -11.46
N ILE A 290 -4.84 10.20 -11.45
CA ILE A 290 -5.16 8.79 -11.71
C ILE A 290 -6.13 8.25 -10.66
N SER A 291 -5.94 8.59 -9.37
CA SER A 291 -6.90 8.24 -8.32
C SER A 291 -8.30 8.79 -8.60
N GLU A 292 -8.41 10.05 -9.04
CA GLU A 292 -9.67 10.68 -9.42
C GLU A 292 -10.35 9.98 -10.62
N ILE A 293 -9.58 9.65 -11.68
CA ILE A 293 -10.10 8.92 -12.85
C ILE A 293 -10.70 7.57 -12.41
N ILE A 294 -10.00 6.84 -11.54
CA ILE A 294 -10.46 5.56 -11.03
C ILE A 294 -11.71 5.71 -10.16
N TYR A 295 -11.76 6.73 -9.30
CA TYR A 295 -12.93 7.00 -8.47
C TYR A 295 -14.17 7.27 -9.32
N LYS A 296 -14.06 8.06 -10.39
CA LYS A 296 -15.14 8.40 -11.33
C LYS A 296 -15.72 7.19 -12.10
N MET A 297 -15.08 6.02 -12.02
CA MET A 297 -15.66 4.78 -12.57
C MET A 297 -16.79 4.21 -11.70
N HIS A 298 -16.93 4.67 -10.46
CA HIS A 298 -17.92 4.19 -9.48
C HIS A 298 -19.08 5.15 -9.38
#